data_c26fd08e2fc8d2adeb12211905325441
#
_entry.id   c26fd08e2fc8d2adeb12211905325441
#
_cell.length_a   1.000
_cell.length_b   1.000
_cell.length_c   1.000
_cell.angle_alpha   90.00
_cell.angle_beta   90.00
_cell.angle_gamma   90.00
#
_symmetry.space_group_name_H-M   'P 1'
#
loop_
_entity.id
_entity.type
_entity.pdbx_description
1 polymer ?
#
loop_
_entity_poly.entity_id
_entity_poly.type
_entity_poly.pdbx_seq_one_letter_code
_entity_poly.pdbx_strand_id
1 'polypeptide(L)'
;MPEGKGLLIVYTGPGKGKTTCALGTAFRAVGQGLRVMMVQFIKGSWHYGELDAAAMLGPDKFEIRPMGRGFVKVGGAETDPEDLRLCQEAWEFGREQIYSGKYDLVVLDEINYVISYKMLDPDQVVLALAGRPERVHVICTGRNAHPKLVEQADLVTEMREVKHPYTKGILAQRGIDY
;
A
#
# COMPACT_ATOMS: atom_id res chain seq x y z
N MET A 1 -14.32 16.77 17.47
CA MET A 1 -15.07 16.35 16.27
C MET A 1 -15.64 14.97 16.58
N PRO A 2 -16.83 14.58 16.10
CA PRO A 2 -17.30 13.21 16.30
C PRO A 2 -16.23 12.27 15.75
N GLU A 3 -15.91 11.21 16.49
CA GLU A 3 -14.97 10.19 16.05
C GLU A 3 -15.52 9.61 14.73
N GLY A 4 -14.86 9.98 13.62
CA GLY A 4 -15.28 9.53 12.29
C GLY A 4 -14.99 8.05 12.11
N LYS A 5 -15.86 7.34 11.40
CA LYS A 5 -15.63 5.98 10.97
C LYS A 5 -14.37 5.91 10.10
N GLY A 6 -13.49 4.96 10.37
CA GLY A 6 -12.32 4.67 9.53
C GLY A 6 -12.74 4.20 8.15
N LEU A 7 -12.10 4.72 7.11
CA LEU A 7 -12.40 4.43 5.71
C LEU A 7 -11.47 3.34 5.15
N LEU A 8 -12.03 2.46 4.33
CA LEU A 8 -11.27 1.60 3.43
C LEU A 8 -11.13 2.30 2.07
N ILE A 9 -9.91 2.61 1.69
CA ILE A 9 -9.59 3.41 0.51
C ILE A 9 -8.76 2.55 -0.46
N VAL A 10 -9.10 2.58 -1.74
CA VAL A 10 -8.38 1.86 -2.79
C VAL A 10 -7.88 2.85 -3.84
N TYR A 11 -6.56 2.84 -4.08
CA TYR A 11 -5.94 3.53 -5.20
C TYR A 11 -5.43 2.49 -6.20
N THR A 12 -6.04 2.45 -7.38
CA THR A 12 -5.78 1.44 -8.41
C THR A 12 -5.57 2.07 -9.80
N GLY A 13 -5.54 1.25 -10.82
CA GLY A 13 -5.39 1.68 -12.22
C GLY A 13 -3.96 1.59 -12.77
N PRO A 14 -3.81 1.71 -14.10
CA PRO A 14 -2.53 1.57 -14.80
C PRO A 14 -1.59 2.76 -14.61
N GLY A 15 -2.16 3.95 -14.32
CA GLY A 15 -1.40 5.20 -14.19
C GLY A 15 -0.53 5.27 -12.95
N LYS A 16 0.47 6.16 -13.03
CA LYS A 16 1.35 6.52 -11.91
C LYS A 16 0.59 7.36 -10.87
N GLY A 17 1.05 7.33 -9.61
CA GLY A 17 0.54 8.19 -8.54
C GLY A 17 -0.17 7.46 -7.41
N LYS A 18 -0.40 6.14 -7.48
CA LYS A 18 -1.08 5.36 -6.44
C LYS A 18 -0.37 5.46 -5.08
N THR A 19 0.89 5.08 -5.02
CA THR A 19 1.74 5.20 -3.83
C THR A 19 1.91 6.66 -3.40
N THR A 20 2.11 7.58 -4.37
CA THR A 20 2.23 9.03 -4.10
C THR A 20 0.98 9.59 -3.45
N CYS A 21 -0.21 9.17 -3.91
CA CYS A 21 -1.48 9.57 -3.31
C CYS A 21 -1.63 9.04 -1.88
N ALA A 22 -1.23 7.78 -1.64
CA ALA A 22 -1.21 7.19 -0.31
C ALA A 22 -0.25 7.92 0.63
N LEU A 23 0.97 8.24 0.16
CA LEU A 23 1.96 9.04 0.91
C LEU A 23 1.43 10.46 1.21
N GLY A 24 0.78 11.11 0.26
CA GLY A 24 0.13 12.41 0.46
C GLY A 24 -0.97 12.37 1.52
N THR A 25 -1.77 11.29 1.53
CA THR A 25 -2.79 11.06 2.56
C THR A 25 -2.15 10.80 3.92
N ALA A 26 -1.08 9.99 3.98
CA ALA A 26 -0.31 9.72 5.18
C ALA A 26 0.30 11.02 5.76
N PHE A 27 0.92 11.85 4.92
CA PHE A 27 1.46 13.15 5.32
C PHE A 27 0.38 14.07 5.93
N ARG A 28 -0.79 14.12 5.31
CA ARG A 28 -1.94 14.87 5.83
C ARG A 28 -2.43 14.32 7.16
N ALA A 29 -2.50 12.99 7.32
CA ALA A 29 -2.90 12.32 8.55
C ALA A 29 -1.94 12.65 9.69
N VAL A 30 -0.62 12.57 9.46
CA VAL A 30 0.40 12.98 10.44
C VAL A 30 0.26 14.44 10.83
N GLY A 31 -0.04 15.33 9.89
CA GLY A 31 -0.30 16.76 10.15
C GLY A 31 -1.52 17.00 11.04
N GLN A 32 -2.46 16.05 11.12
CA GLN A 32 -3.61 16.04 12.04
C GLN A 32 -3.35 15.27 13.33
N GLY A 33 -2.11 14.83 13.57
CA GLY A 33 -1.72 14.10 14.78
C GLY A 33 -2.04 12.61 14.76
N LEU A 34 -2.43 12.04 13.60
CA LEU A 34 -2.68 10.62 13.44
C LEU A 34 -1.35 9.85 13.29
N ARG A 35 -1.34 8.62 13.80
CA ARG A 35 -0.21 7.69 13.67
C ARG A 35 -0.40 6.80 12.44
N VAL A 36 0.64 6.74 11.62
CA VAL A 36 0.57 6.05 10.33
C VAL A 36 1.59 4.91 10.26
N MET A 37 1.16 3.74 9.78
CA MET A 37 1.99 2.63 9.36
C MET A 37 1.84 2.43 7.84
N MET A 38 2.94 2.23 7.12
CA MET A 38 2.94 1.82 5.72
C MET A 38 3.73 0.54 5.55
N VAL A 39 3.08 -0.48 5.03
CA VAL A 39 3.69 -1.78 4.67
C VAL A 39 3.84 -1.84 3.15
N GLN A 40 5.06 -2.01 2.67
CA GLN A 40 5.36 -2.08 1.23
C GLN A 40 5.64 -3.53 0.82
N PHE A 41 4.71 -4.15 0.09
CA PHE A 41 4.72 -5.58 -0.23
C PHE A 41 5.77 -6.00 -1.25
N ILE A 42 6.12 -5.11 -2.18
CA ILE A 42 7.02 -5.45 -3.29
C ILE A 42 8.39 -4.82 -3.12
N LYS A 43 8.44 -3.60 -2.59
CA LYS A 43 9.69 -2.85 -2.42
C LYS A 43 10.65 -3.59 -1.50
N GLY A 44 11.87 -3.76 -2.01
CA GLY A 44 12.95 -4.44 -1.30
C GLY A 44 13.96 -3.48 -0.68
N SER A 45 15.24 -3.90 -0.67
CA SER A 45 16.37 -3.19 -0.05
C SER A 45 16.80 -1.91 -0.79
N TRP A 46 16.15 -1.51 -1.87
CA TRP A 46 16.47 -0.27 -2.55
C TRP A 46 16.02 0.92 -1.70
N HIS A 47 16.86 1.95 -1.71
CA HIS A 47 16.56 3.16 -0.97
C HIS A 47 15.58 4.04 -1.76
N TYR A 48 14.50 4.44 -1.09
CA TYR A 48 13.45 5.32 -1.63
C TYR A 48 13.34 6.57 -0.78
N GLY A 49 13.12 7.72 -1.40
CA GLY A 49 13.06 9.01 -0.71
C GLY A 49 11.97 9.11 0.36
N GLU A 50 10.88 8.34 0.23
CA GLU A 50 9.84 8.31 1.26
C GLU A 50 10.31 7.71 2.59
N LEU A 51 11.33 6.86 2.59
CA LEU A 51 11.91 6.32 3.84
C LEU A 51 12.61 7.42 4.63
N ASP A 52 13.40 8.29 3.95
CA ASP A 52 14.03 9.45 4.58
C ASP A 52 12.99 10.44 5.08
N ALA A 53 11.97 10.72 4.27
CA ALA A 53 10.89 11.64 4.65
C ALA A 53 10.13 11.14 5.89
N ALA A 54 9.83 9.85 5.98
CA ALA A 54 9.21 9.25 7.15
C ALA A 54 10.11 9.34 8.38
N ALA A 55 11.42 9.07 8.22
CA ALA A 55 12.40 9.21 9.31
C ALA A 55 12.48 10.65 9.85
N MET A 56 12.38 11.66 8.97
CA MET A 56 12.33 13.08 9.38
C MET A 56 11.07 13.43 10.17
N LEU A 57 9.93 12.77 9.89
CA LEU A 57 8.69 12.97 10.63
C LEU A 57 8.71 12.30 12.00
N GLY A 58 9.50 11.26 12.16
CA GLY A 58 9.64 10.45 13.36
C GLY A 58 8.83 9.15 13.32
N PRO A 59 9.42 8.03 13.79
CA PRO A 59 8.80 6.70 13.72
C PRO A 59 7.55 6.57 14.61
N ASP A 60 7.38 7.42 15.60
CA ASP A 60 6.19 7.53 16.43
C ASP A 60 4.99 8.14 15.70
N LYS A 61 5.22 8.82 14.56
CA LYS A 61 4.19 9.43 13.72
C LYS A 61 3.97 8.70 12.40
N PHE A 62 5.07 8.36 11.71
CA PHE A 62 5.01 7.68 10.43
C PHE A 62 6.11 6.63 10.33
N GLU A 63 5.72 5.37 10.30
CA GLU A 63 6.61 4.24 10.11
C GLU A 63 6.37 3.60 8.74
N ILE A 64 7.43 3.33 7.98
CA ILE A 64 7.39 2.60 6.71
C ILE A 64 8.20 1.31 6.85
N ARG A 65 7.60 0.18 6.46
CA ARG A 65 8.22 -1.15 6.47
C ARG A 65 8.24 -1.74 5.06
N PRO A 66 9.36 -1.64 4.33
CA PRO A 66 9.57 -2.46 3.13
C PRO A 66 9.70 -3.92 3.53
N MET A 67 8.88 -4.79 2.95
CA MET A 67 8.84 -6.23 3.27
C MET A 67 8.97 -7.12 2.03
N GLY A 68 9.13 -6.54 0.83
CA GLY A 68 9.47 -7.25 -0.38
C GLY A 68 10.98 -7.35 -0.59
N ARG A 69 11.39 -7.95 -1.72
CA ARG A 69 12.80 -7.99 -2.14
C ARG A 69 13.05 -7.29 -3.48
N GLY A 70 12.10 -6.50 -3.95
CA GLY A 70 12.15 -5.79 -5.22
C GLY A 70 11.17 -6.37 -6.23
N PHE A 71 11.51 -6.28 -7.52
CA PHE A 71 10.59 -6.72 -8.58
C PHE A 71 10.25 -8.19 -8.49
N VAL A 72 8.97 -8.49 -8.32
CA VAL A 72 8.43 -9.84 -8.56
C VAL A 72 8.60 -10.13 -10.04
N LYS A 73 9.30 -11.22 -10.38
CA LYS A 73 9.44 -11.66 -11.77
C LYS A 73 8.08 -12.14 -12.27
N VAL A 74 7.42 -11.28 -13.03
CA VAL A 74 6.16 -11.58 -13.70
C VAL A 74 6.47 -12.25 -15.03
N GLY A 75 5.91 -13.44 -15.27
CA GLY A 75 6.04 -14.15 -16.56
C GLY A 75 6.77 -15.50 -16.50
N GLY A 76 7.12 -15.98 -15.30
CA GLY A 76 7.48 -17.39 -15.10
C GLY A 76 6.23 -18.26 -14.91
N ALA A 77 6.33 -19.56 -15.18
CA ALA A 77 5.22 -20.51 -15.00
C ALA A 77 4.78 -20.64 -13.52
N GLU A 78 5.62 -20.25 -12.56
CA GLU A 78 5.35 -20.33 -11.12
C GLU A 78 5.89 -19.08 -10.40
N THR A 79 5.15 -18.61 -9.38
CA THR A 79 5.62 -17.57 -8.45
C THR A 79 6.76 -18.16 -7.61
N ASP A 80 7.84 -17.40 -7.43
CA ASP A 80 8.96 -17.80 -6.57
C ASP A 80 8.43 -18.08 -5.15
N PRO A 81 8.69 -19.27 -4.55
CA PRO A 81 8.23 -19.60 -3.21
C PRO A 81 8.66 -18.58 -2.14
N GLU A 82 9.81 -17.94 -2.33
CA GLU A 82 10.30 -16.91 -1.41
C GLU A 82 9.48 -15.62 -1.53
N ASP A 83 9.09 -15.21 -2.75
CA ASP A 83 8.20 -14.06 -2.94
C ASP A 83 6.84 -14.31 -2.30
N LEU A 84 6.31 -15.54 -2.42
CA LEU A 84 5.06 -15.93 -1.80
C LEU A 84 5.15 -15.86 -0.26
N ARG A 85 6.24 -16.39 0.33
CA ARG A 85 6.50 -16.35 1.76
C ARG A 85 6.56 -14.91 2.27
N LEU A 86 7.34 -14.05 1.61
CA LEU A 86 7.47 -12.63 1.99
C LEU A 86 6.15 -11.87 1.88
N CYS A 87 5.34 -12.15 0.84
CA CYS A 87 4.02 -11.57 0.72
C CYS A 87 3.08 -11.98 1.85
N GLN A 88 3.12 -13.25 2.27
CA GLN A 88 2.33 -13.74 3.39
C GLN A 88 2.79 -13.10 4.71
N GLU A 89 4.10 -13.00 4.95
CA GLU A 89 4.65 -12.32 6.12
C GLU A 89 4.27 -10.83 6.16
N ALA A 90 4.35 -10.14 5.01
CA ALA A 90 3.93 -8.75 4.90
C ALA A 90 2.43 -8.57 5.17
N TRP A 91 1.60 -9.51 4.70
CA TRP A 91 0.18 -9.51 4.98
C TRP A 91 -0.13 -9.72 6.47
N GLU A 92 0.46 -10.72 7.10
CA GLU A 92 0.27 -10.99 8.52
C GLU A 92 0.72 -9.81 9.37
N PHE A 93 1.90 -9.23 9.07
CA PHE A 93 2.37 -8.03 9.73
C PHE A 93 1.39 -6.85 9.53
N GLY A 94 0.97 -6.56 8.29
CA GLY A 94 0.03 -5.48 8.01
C GLY A 94 -1.31 -5.66 8.73
N ARG A 95 -1.83 -6.88 8.74
CA ARG A 95 -3.04 -7.25 9.48
C ARG A 95 -2.86 -7.02 10.97
N GLU A 96 -1.75 -7.46 11.55
CA GLU A 96 -1.43 -7.22 12.96
C GLU A 96 -1.43 -5.72 13.28
N GLN A 97 -0.82 -4.87 12.42
CA GLN A 97 -0.79 -3.44 12.65
C GLN A 97 -2.19 -2.79 12.58
N ILE A 98 -3.07 -3.26 11.68
CA ILE A 98 -4.48 -2.80 11.60
C ILE A 98 -5.21 -3.05 12.93
N TYR A 99 -4.98 -4.20 13.55
CA TYR A 99 -5.66 -4.61 14.78
C TYR A 99 -4.91 -4.23 16.07
N SER A 100 -3.69 -3.71 15.99
CA SER A 100 -2.83 -3.41 17.15
C SER A 100 -3.34 -2.29 18.05
N GLY A 101 -4.24 -1.44 17.54
CA GLY A 101 -4.65 -0.23 18.23
C GLY A 101 -3.59 0.89 18.26
N LYS A 102 -2.42 0.69 17.63
CA LYS A 102 -1.30 1.64 17.61
C LYS A 102 -1.44 2.72 16.54
N TYR A 103 -2.09 2.40 15.42
CA TYR A 103 -2.15 3.25 14.24
C TYR A 103 -3.59 3.65 13.92
N ASP A 104 -3.75 4.86 13.44
CA ASP A 104 -5.02 5.42 12.98
C ASP A 104 -5.20 5.22 11.47
N LEU A 105 -4.07 5.11 10.74
CA LEU A 105 -4.03 4.84 9.31
C LEU A 105 -2.98 3.75 9.03
N VAL A 106 -3.39 2.71 8.31
CA VAL A 106 -2.48 1.68 7.78
C VAL A 106 -2.53 1.68 6.26
N VAL A 107 -1.37 1.85 5.62
CA VAL A 107 -1.22 1.76 4.17
C VAL A 107 -0.64 0.40 3.80
N LEU A 108 -1.32 -0.32 2.92
CA LEU A 108 -0.89 -1.59 2.34
C LEU A 108 -0.48 -1.33 0.89
N ASP A 109 0.79 -0.92 0.70
CA ASP A 109 1.31 -0.48 -0.60
C ASP A 109 1.63 -1.66 -1.50
N GLU A 110 1.05 -1.67 -2.69
CA GLU A 110 1.09 -2.74 -3.71
C GLU A 110 0.36 -4.04 -3.33
N ILE A 111 -0.53 -4.03 -2.33
CA ILE A 111 -1.33 -5.22 -1.99
C ILE A 111 -2.24 -5.65 -3.15
N ASN A 112 -2.81 -4.71 -3.92
CA ASN A 112 -3.64 -5.04 -5.07
C ASN A 112 -2.87 -5.85 -6.12
N TYR A 113 -1.56 -5.52 -6.29
CA TYR A 113 -0.68 -6.21 -7.20
C TYR A 113 -0.48 -7.68 -6.77
N VAL A 114 -0.12 -7.94 -5.51
CA VAL A 114 0.13 -9.31 -5.03
C VAL A 114 -1.15 -10.15 -5.00
N ILE A 115 -2.32 -9.55 -4.75
CA ILE A 115 -3.61 -10.22 -4.91
C ILE A 115 -3.85 -10.60 -6.38
N SER A 116 -3.60 -9.68 -7.31
CA SER A 116 -3.80 -9.93 -8.75
C SER A 116 -2.90 -11.04 -9.29
N TYR A 117 -1.73 -11.23 -8.68
CA TYR A 117 -0.81 -12.34 -8.96
C TYR A 117 -1.08 -13.61 -8.15
N LYS A 118 -2.22 -13.68 -7.44
CA LYS A 118 -2.64 -14.85 -6.65
C LYS A 118 -1.66 -15.24 -5.54
N MET A 119 -0.85 -14.28 -5.06
CA MET A 119 0.07 -14.49 -3.94
C MET A 119 -0.65 -14.37 -2.59
N LEU A 120 -1.80 -13.69 -2.57
CA LEU A 120 -2.73 -13.61 -1.43
C LEU A 120 -4.14 -13.96 -1.90
N ASP A 121 -4.88 -14.63 -1.03
CA ASP A 121 -6.29 -14.91 -1.25
C ASP A 121 -7.12 -13.63 -1.04
N PRO A 122 -7.84 -13.14 -2.07
CA PRO A 122 -8.66 -11.95 -1.96
C PRO A 122 -9.76 -12.06 -0.90
N ASP A 123 -10.33 -13.24 -0.67
CA ASP A 123 -11.40 -13.43 0.30
C ASP A 123 -10.91 -13.26 1.73
N GLN A 124 -9.72 -13.78 2.05
CA GLN A 124 -9.09 -13.58 3.35
C GLN A 124 -8.76 -12.09 3.60
N VAL A 125 -8.23 -11.41 2.59
CA VAL A 125 -7.90 -9.98 2.70
C VAL A 125 -9.17 -9.16 2.92
N VAL A 126 -10.19 -9.35 2.09
CA VAL A 126 -11.47 -8.61 2.18
C VAL A 126 -12.14 -8.85 3.52
N LEU A 127 -12.21 -10.10 3.98
CA LEU A 127 -12.80 -10.45 5.28
C LEU A 127 -12.09 -9.74 6.44
N ALA A 128 -10.75 -9.75 6.44
CA ALA A 128 -9.97 -9.08 7.47
C ALA A 128 -10.17 -7.55 7.43
N LEU A 129 -10.20 -6.94 6.24
CA LEU A 129 -10.42 -5.51 6.10
C LEU A 129 -11.85 -5.10 6.48
N ALA A 130 -12.85 -5.94 6.24
CA ALA A 130 -14.22 -5.72 6.68
C ALA A 130 -14.36 -5.72 8.21
N GLY A 131 -13.61 -6.60 8.89
CA GLY A 131 -13.61 -6.73 10.35
C GLY A 131 -12.67 -5.78 11.09
N ARG A 132 -11.98 -4.85 10.40
CA ARG A 132 -11.06 -3.91 11.02
C ARG A 132 -11.71 -3.06 12.13
N PRO A 133 -10.95 -2.61 13.14
CA PRO A 133 -11.48 -1.69 14.14
C PRO A 133 -12.10 -0.46 13.48
N GLU A 134 -13.28 -0.06 13.94
CA GLU A 134 -14.13 0.95 13.30
C GLU A 134 -13.43 2.30 13.06
N ARG A 135 -12.48 2.69 13.92
CA ARG A 135 -11.73 3.94 13.82
C ARG A 135 -10.55 3.90 12.83
N VAL A 136 -10.09 2.71 12.42
CA VAL A 136 -8.85 2.56 11.65
C VAL A 136 -9.13 2.77 10.16
N HIS A 137 -8.41 3.72 9.57
CA HIS A 137 -8.37 3.90 8.13
C HIS A 137 -7.39 2.89 7.50
N VAL A 138 -7.75 2.32 6.35
CA VAL A 138 -6.85 1.48 5.56
C VAL A 138 -6.80 1.96 4.13
N ILE A 139 -5.60 2.07 3.57
CA ILE A 139 -5.37 2.37 2.15
C ILE A 139 -4.72 1.16 1.50
N CYS A 140 -5.32 0.67 0.42
CA CYS A 140 -4.78 -0.38 -0.43
C CYS A 140 -4.35 0.23 -1.76
N THR A 141 -3.08 0.05 -2.16
CA THR A 141 -2.60 0.53 -3.46
C THR A 141 -2.22 -0.62 -4.39
N GLY A 142 -2.06 -0.30 -5.66
CA GLY A 142 -1.56 -1.22 -6.69
C GLY A 142 -2.51 -1.34 -7.88
N ARG A 143 -1.96 -1.88 -8.98
CA ARG A 143 -2.75 -2.15 -10.19
C ARG A 143 -3.75 -3.29 -9.95
N ASN A 144 -4.79 -3.33 -10.78
CA ASN A 144 -5.72 -4.46 -10.86
C ASN A 144 -6.37 -4.82 -9.51
N ALA A 145 -6.91 -3.81 -8.80
CA ALA A 145 -7.65 -4.08 -7.57
C ALA A 145 -8.75 -5.14 -7.79
N HIS A 146 -8.81 -6.11 -6.90
CA HIS A 146 -9.77 -7.20 -7.02
C HIS A 146 -11.22 -6.66 -6.86
N PRO A 147 -12.21 -7.11 -7.67
CA PRO A 147 -13.58 -6.61 -7.61
C PRO A 147 -14.21 -6.64 -6.22
N LYS A 148 -14.00 -7.69 -5.45
CA LYS A 148 -14.49 -7.80 -4.06
C LYS A 148 -13.91 -6.71 -3.14
N LEU A 149 -12.64 -6.31 -3.35
CA LEU A 149 -12.02 -5.24 -2.59
C LEU A 149 -12.59 -3.88 -2.99
N VAL A 150 -12.84 -3.67 -4.29
CA VAL A 150 -13.48 -2.46 -4.81
C VAL A 150 -14.91 -2.31 -4.27
N GLU A 151 -15.68 -3.40 -4.24
CA GLU A 151 -17.03 -3.43 -3.69
C GLU A 151 -17.09 -3.11 -2.19
N GLN A 152 -16.10 -3.61 -1.42
CA GLN A 152 -16.00 -3.39 0.02
C GLN A 152 -15.50 -1.97 0.39
N ALA A 153 -14.80 -1.29 -0.51
CA ALA A 153 -14.15 -0.02 -0.23
C ALA A 153 -15.16 1.13 -0.09
N ASP A 154 -14.87 2.05 0.84
CA ASP A 154 -15.63 3.29 1.03
C ASP A 154 -15.24 4.37 -0.01
N LEU A 155 -14.00 4.29 -0.56
CA LEU A 155 -13.49 5.19 -1.58
C LEU A 155 -12.58 4.42 -2.54
N VAL A 156 -12.82 4.59 -3.83
CA VAL A 156 -11.97 4.01 -4.89
C VAL A 156 -11.60 5.10 -5.88
N THR A 157 -10.30 5.21 -6.18
CA THR A 157 -9.80 6.09 -7.23
C THR A 157 -8.95 5.30 -8.21
N GLU A 158 -9.24 5.43 -9.49
CA GLU A 158 -8.47 4.82 -10.56
C GLU A 158 -7.53 5.85 -11.19
N MET A 159 -6.21 5.57 -11.17
CA MET A 159 -5.17 6.37 -11.81
C MET A 159 -5.06 5.99 -13.28
N ARG A 160 -5.52 6.86 -14.16
CA ARG A 160 -5.45 6.66 -15.62
C ARG A 160 -4.11 7.17 -16.17
N GLU A 161 -3.44 6.35 -16.97
CA GLU A 161 -2.26 6.77 -17.71
C GLU A 161 -2.68 7.55 -18.97
N VAL A 162 -2.56 8.87 -18.90
CA VAL A 162 -2.82 9.75 -20.08
C VAL A 162 -1.54 9.90 -20.89
N LYS A 163 -0.38 10.03 -20.22
CA LYS A 163 0.97 10.06 -20.79
C LYS A 163 1.93 9.50 -19.78
N HIS A 164 2.97 8.82 -20.23
CA HIS A 164 4.06 8.38 -19.36
C HIS A 164 5.43 8.72 -19.99
N PRO A 165 6.41 9.24 -19.24
CA PRO A 165 7.72 9.59 -19.77
C PRO A 165 8.48 8.38 -20.35
N TYR A 166 8.23 7.19 -19.82
CA TYR A 166 8.83 5.94 -20.30
C TYR A 166 8.55 5.67 -21.79
N THR A 167 7.39 6.06 -22.32
CA THR A 167 7.06 5.92 -23.76
C THR A 167 7.96 6.75 -24.66
N LYS A 168 8.66 7.75 -24.08
CA LYS A 168 9.67 8.58 -24.73
C LYS A 168 11.11 8.20 -24.35
N GLY A 169 11.32 7.03 -23.72
CA GLY A 169 12.62 6.57 -23.28
C GLY A 169 13.18 7.30 -22.04
N ILE A 170 12.36 8.12 -21.36
CA ILE A 170 12.78 8.81 -20.13
C ILE A 170 12.65 7.82 -18.96
N LEU A 171 13.79 7.53 -18.31
CA LEU A 171 13.85 6.63 -17.16
C LEU A 171 13.36 7.29 -15.88
N ALA A 172 13.16 6.47 -14.84
CA ALA A 172 12.81 6.92 -13.50
C ALA A 172 13.81 7.96 -12.95
N GLN A 173 13.28 9.00 -12.30
CA GLN A 173 14.06 10.13 -11.82
C GLN A 173 14.03 10.21 -10.30
N ARG A 174 15.20 10.51 -9.72
CA ARG A 174 15.35 10.73 -8.28
C ARG A 174 14.46 11.87 -7.80
N GLY A 175 13.75 11.66 -6.68
CA GLY A 175 12.86 12.65 -6.08
C GLY A 175 11.49 12.78 -6.78
N ILE A 176 11.31 12.09 -7.93
CA ILE A 176 10.02 12.04 -8.65
C ILE A 176 9.46 10.61 -8.65
N ASP A 177 10.33 9.64 -8.87
CA ASP A 177 9.96 8.23 -9.01
C ASP A 177 10.43 7.37 -7.82
N TYR A 178 11.51 7.79 -7.15
CA TYR A 178 12.11 7.12 -5.97
C TYR A 178 12.89 8.09 -5.08
#